data_b19ed4c2df79e3934d6dff87fbe6e8da
#
_entry.id   b19ed4c2df79e3934d6dff87fbe6e8da
#
_cell.length_a   1.000
_cell.length_b   1.000
_cell.length_c   1.000
_cell.angle_alpha   90.00
_cell.angle_beta   90.00
_cell.angle_gamma   90.00
#
_symmetry.space_group_name_H-M   'P 1'
#
loop_
_entity.id
_entity.type
_entity.pdbx_description
1 polymer ?
#
loop_
_entity_poly.entity_id
_entity_poly.type
_entity_poly.pdbx_seq_one_letter_code
_entity_poly.pdbx_strand_id
1 'polypeptide(L)'
;MRKLLAKSLAIFGLLPCFLHSGQGPEVKNGPVTTRLVTESNVKPESSSFEIGWWIKREKGWHTYWESPGDVGVPPILKWNLPKGIILREMHYAPPQLVKMFKVFAHGHKDESLFIFRFDVKRKLQHGDELSFGAKASWLACFTTCLPSYDNLEITIPVQKDAEIDNRWHPYFRDFREKQPVSPPSGWLSRCNAEILKEKKGEKEFVIFRFPWDENGPLPLFRFFGYGRFIRSNIFQIPKKIFKQNGKQMVEVSMELSYWRDPDQKELKGLLYRADGWPSAGTRFYKVTVPLQ
;
A
#
# COMPACT_ATOMS: atom_id res chain seq x y z
N MET A 1 7.08 57.69 55.78
CA MET A 1 6.46 56.48 55.30
C MET A 1 6.69 56.37 53.80
N ARG A 2 7.71 55.59 53.35
CA ARG A 2 8.02 55.35 51.93
C ARG A 2 7.40 54.01 51.53
N LYS A 3 6.45 54.02 50.58
CA LYS A 3 5.87 52.79 49.98
C LYS A 3 6.82 52.28 48.89
N LEU A 4 7.40 51.10 49.11
CA LEU A 4 8.08 50.35 48.07
C LEU A 4 7.02 49.71 47.15
N LEU A 5 7.00 50.10 45.88
CA LEU A 5 6.32 49.37 44.82
C LEU A 5 7.22 48.22 44.33
N ALA A 6 6.83 47.01 44.65
CA ALA A 6 7.41 45.80 44.04
C ALA A 6 6.88 45.67 42.59
N LYS A 7 7.77 45.81 41.61
CA LYS A 7 7.50 45.48 40.20
C LYS A 7 7.63 43.97 40.05
N SER A 8 6.52 43.25 39.91
CA SER A 8 6.51 41.86 39.47
C SER A 8 6.89 41.79 37.99
N LEU A 9 8.07 41.22 37.72
CA LEU A 9 8.55 40.89 36.38
C LEU A 9 7.93 39.53 36.00
N ALA A 10 6.86 39.52 35.19
CA ALA A 10 6.32 38.33 34.66
C ALA A 10 7.26 37.80 33.54
N ILE A 11 8.04 36.78 33.87
CA ILE A 11 8.83 36.03 32.89
C ILE A 11 7.83 35.17 32.09
N PHE A 12 7.47 35.64 30.91
CA PHE A 12 6.78 34.82 29.90
C PHE A 12 7.79 33.79 29.40
N GLY A 13 7.78 32.62 30.00
CA GLY A 13 8.51 31.48 29.48
C GLY A 13 7.95 31.10 28.13
N LEU A 14 8.65 31.44 27.07
CA LEU A 14 8.47 30.79 25.75
C LEU A 14 8.78 29.30 25.97
N LEU A 15 7.73 28.47 26.19
CA LEU A 15 7.86 27.05 25.98
C LEU A 15 8.37 26.86 24.55
N PRO A 16 9.51 26.19 24.33
CA PRO A 16 9.90 25.79 23.00
C PRO A 16 8.77 24.89 22.46
N CYS A 17 8.07 25.39 21.45
CA CYS A 17 7.20 24.56 20.65
C CYS A 17 8.12 23.55 19.97
N PHE A 18 8.32 22.39 20.58
CA PHE A 18 8.95 21.25 19.92
C PHE A 18 8.02 20.92 18.75
N LEU A 19 8.33 21.47 17.59
CA LEU A 19 7.79 21.02 16.33
C LEU A 19 8.14 19.54 16.24
N HIS A 20 7.16 18.71 16.60
CA HIS A 20 7.28 17.28 16.47
C HIS A 20 7.35 16.98 14.97
N SER A 21 8.61 16.96 14.49
CA SER A 21 8.92 16.46 13.16
C SER A 21 8.38 15.03 13.06
N GLY A 22 7.73 14.70 11.97
CA GLY A 22 7.33 13.34 11.69
C GLY A 22 5.84 13.11 11.48
N GLN A 23 4.96 14.09 11.76
CA GLN A 23 3.53 13.91 11.50
C GLN A 23 2.78 15.22 11.23
N GLY A 24 1.84 15.17 10.29
CA GLY A 24 0.82 16.19 10.11
C GLY A 24 -0.33 16.04 11.09
N PRO A 25 -1.29 17.00 11.07
CA PRO A 25 -2.51 16.92 11.85
C PRO A 25 -3.28 15.63 11.59
N GLU A 26 -3.92 15.13 12.63
CA GLU A 26 -4.86 14.00 12.51
C GLU A 26 -6.20 14.48 11.99
N VAL A 27 -6.72 13.80 10.99
CA VAL A 27 -8.03 14.02 10.42
C VAL A 27 -8.88 12.79 10.65
N LYS A 28 -10.05 12.97 11.28
CA LYS A 28 -11.06 11.94 11.44
C LYS A 28 -12.28 12.27 10.58
N ASN A 29 -12.60 11.38 9.64
CA ASN A 29 -13.76 11.50 8.76
C ASN A 29 -14.54 10.18 8.73
N GLY A 30 -15.69 10.16 9.39
CA GLY A 30 -16.47 8.96 9.63
C GLY A 30 -15.67 7.90 10.38
N PRO A 31 -15.61 6.66 9.85
CA PRO A 31 -14.90 5.54 10.49
C PRO A 31 -13.39 5.51 10.19
N VAL A 32 -12.86 6.53 9.54
CA VAL A 32 -11.45 6.60 9.15
C VAL A 32 -10.75 7.74 9.87
N THR A 33 -9.61 7.44 10.46
CA THR A 33 -8.64 8.40 10.99
C THR A 33 -7.39 8.33 10.13
N THR A 34 -6.83 9.48 9.75
CA THR A 34 -5.72 9.54 8.81
C THR A 34 -4.80 10.73 9.06
N ARG A 35 -3.55 10.63 8.60
CA ARG A 35 -2.56 11.71 8.59
C ARG A 35 -1.39 11.42 7.66
N LEU A 36 -0.61 12.42 7.36
CA LEU A 36 0.71 12.28 6.75
C LEU A 36 1.77 12.13 7.83
N VAL A 37 2.76 11.30 7.59
CA VAL A 37 3.83 10.98 8.54
C VAL A 37 5.17 10.84 7.84
N THR A 38 6.27 11.06 8.55
CA THR A 38 7.62 10.73 8.08
C THR A 38 8.33 9.85 9.11
N GLU A 39 9.28 9.05 8.63
CA GLU A 39 10.14 8.25 9.50
C GLU A 39 11.24 9.07 10.16
N SER A 40 11.68 10.13 9.47
CA SER A 40 12.76 11.02 9.94
C SER A 40 12.67 12.40 9.29
N ASN A 41 13.49 13.32 9.77
CA ASN A 41 13.75 14.61 9.12
C ASN A 41 14.46 14.41 7.78
N VAL A 42 14.39 15.42 6.91
CA VAL A 42 15.16 15.48 5.67
C VAL A 42 16.51 16.13 5.92
N LYS A 43 17.61 15.62 5.34
CA LYS A 43 18.92 16.23 5.42
C LYS A 43 19.18 17.18 4.25
N PRO A 44 20.05 18.21 4.43
CA PRO A 44 20.41 19.13 3.33
C PRO A 44 20.94 18.43 2.08
N GLU A 45 21.66 17.33 2.23
CA GLU A 45 22.24 16.52 1.14
C GLU A 45 21.28 15.47 0.58
N SER A 46 20.06 15.33 1.10
CA SER A 46 19.11 14.32 0.64
C SER A 46 18.72 14.57 -0.81
N SER A 47 18.90 13.57 -1.66
CA SER A 47 18.39 13.54 -3.04
C SER A 47 16.97 13.02 -3.16
N SER A 48 16.49 12.32 -2.12
CA SER A 48 15.13 11.80 -2.01
C SER A 48 14.73 11.58 -0.54
N PHE A 49 13.43 11.49 -0.29
CA PHE A 49 12.85 11.15 1.02
C PHE A 49 11.46 10.53 0.83
N GLU A 50 10.88 10.02 1.92
CA GLU A 50 9.58 9.36 1.91
C GLU A 50 8.58 10.05 2.84
N ILE A 51 7.32 10.13 2.40
CA ILE A 51 6.18 10.50 3.24
C ILE A 51 5.21 9.32 3.25
N GLY A 52 4.78 8.92 4.43
CA GLY A 52 3.76 7.92 4.64
C GLY A 52 2.36 8.56 4.71
N TRP A 53 1.39 7.95 4.08
CA TRP A 53 -0.02 8.21 4.33
C TRP A 53 -0.55 7.09 5.22
N TRP A 54 -0.66 7.36 6.51
CA TRP A 54 -1.22 6.45 7.50
C TRP A 54 -2.73 6.56 7.53
N ILE A 55 -3.41 5.41 7.50
CA ILE A 55 -4.87 5.31 7.52
C ILE A 55 -5.25 4.23 8.54
N LYS A 56 -6.08 4.61 9.52
CA LYS A 56 -6.69 3.73 10.53
C LYS A 56 -8.20 3.67 10.31
N ARG A 57 -8.76 2.48 10.39
CA ARG A 57 -10.19 2.21 10.21
C ARG A 57 -10.76 1.69 11.51
N GLU A 58 -11.99 2.08 11.82
CA GLU A 58 -12.73 1.47 12.92
C GLU A 58 -13.00 -0.02 12.66
N LYS A 59 -13.19 -0.78 13.73
CA LYS A 59 -13.41 -2.24 13.63
C LYS A 59 -14.57 -2.58 12.69
N GLY A 60 -14.30 -3.49 11.75
CA GLY A 60 -15.25 -3.94 10.74
C GLY A 60 -15.21 -3.12 9.45
N TRP A 61 -14.73 -1.88 9.47
CA TRP A 61 -14.59 -1.05 8.31
C TRP A 61 -13.32 -1.40 7.50
N HIS A 62 -13.39 -1.19 6.18
CA HIS A 62 -12.25 -1.36 5.28
C HIS A 62 -12.23 -0.24 4.23
N THR A 63 -11.05 -0.01 3.69
CA THR A 63 -10.85 0.78 2.47
C THR A 63 -10.24 -0.13 1.42
N TYR A 64 -10.06 0.37 0.21
CA TYR A 64 -9.67 -0.45 -0.92
C TYR A 64 -8.17 -0.35 -1.24
N TRP A 65 -7.67 -1.34 -1.96
CA TRP A 65 -6.34 -1.36 -2.54
C TRP A 65 -6.33 -0.65 -3.90
N GLU A 66 -5.14 -0.41 -4.48
CA GLU A 66 -5.00 0.21 -5.81
C GLU A 66 -5.76 -0.54 -6.93
N SER A 67 -5.91 -1.85 -6.78
CA SER A 67 -6.71 -2.70 -7.66
C SER A 67 -7.77 -3.45 -6.85
N PRO A 68 -8.93 -2.81 -6.59
CA PRO A 68 -9.92 -3.33 -5.64
C PRO A 68 -10.64 -4.60 -6.10
N GLY A 69 -10.57 -4.97 -7.37
CA GLY A 69 -11.30 -6.07 -7.96
C GLY A 69 -12.69 -5.66 -8.47
N ASP A 70 -13.71 -6.50 -8.26
CA ASP A 70 -15.06 -6.29 -8.83
C ASP A 70 -15.75 -5.03 -8.29
N VAL A 71 -15.48 -4.65 -7.05
CA VAL A 71 -16.14 -3.52 -6.37
C VAL A 71 -15.12 -2.65 -5.63
N GLY A 72 -15.50 -1.40 -5.36
CA GLY A 72 -14.69 -0.44 -4.62
C GLY A 72 -13.93 0.54 -5.49
N VAL A 73 -13.33 1.52 -4.83
CA VAL A 73 -12.53 2.58 -5.45
C VAL A 73 -11.22 2.72 -4.67
N PRO A 74 -10.07 2.78 -5.33
CA PRO A 74 -8.80 2.97 -4.65
C PRO A 74 -8.75 4.32 -3.91
N PRO A 75 -8.04 4.41 -2.78
CA PRO A 75 -7.74 5.69 -2.16
C PRO A 75 -6.78 6.47 -3.05
N ILE A 76 -7.00 7.78 -3.14
CA ILE A 76 -6.22 8.70 -3.98
C ILE A 76 -5.69 9.84 -3.12
N LEU A 77 -4.44 10.23 -3.35
CA LEU A 77 -3.82 11.40 -2.76
C LEU A 77 -3.29 12.29 -3.88
N LYS A 78 -3.88 13.48 -4.03
CA LYS A 78 -3.44 14.49 -5.00
C LYS A 78 -2.61 15.55 -4.29
N TRP A 79 -1.32 15.57 -4.57
CA TRP A 79 -0.35 16.41 -3.90
C TRP A 79 -0.32 17.86 -4.42
N ASN A 80 -0.14 18.79 -3.48
CA ASN A 80 0.39 20.11 -3.72
C ASN A 80 1.83 20.13 -3.19
N LEU A 81 2.80 20.16 -4.10
CA LEU A 81 4.22 19.98 -3.79
C LEU A 81 4.95 21.31 -3.65
N PRO A 82 5.88 21.44 -2.71
CA PRO A 82 6.76 22.59 -2.66
C PRO A 82 7.68 22.64 -3.89
N LYS A 83 8.11 23.84 -4.27
CA LYS A 83 8.98 24.05 -5.44
C LYS A 83 10.25 23.19 -5.36
N GLY A 84 10.57 22.51 -6.46
CA GLY A 84 11.76 21.67 -6.59
C GLY A 84 11.64 20.28 -5.91
N ILE A 85 10.44 19.87 -5.52
CA ILE A 85 10.15 18.51 -5.07
C ILE A 85 9.24 17.84 -6.08
N ILE A 86 9.52 16.60 -6.44
CA ILE A 86 8.79 15.83 -7.46
C ILE A 86 8.39 14.48 -6.86
N LEU A 87 7.12 14.12 -6.98
CA LEU A 87 6.67 12.77 -6.66
C LEU A 87 7.25 11.78 -7.68
N ARG A 88 7.98 10.79 -7.19
CA ARG A 88 8.59 9.74 -8.01
C ARG A 88 7.76 8.48 -8.07
N GLU A 89 7.37 7.96 -6.91
CA GLU A 89 6.72 6.67 -6.77
C GLU A 89 5.68 6.70 -5.66
N MET A 90 4.66 5.86 -5.81
CA MET A 90 3.71 5.54 -4.75
C MET A 90 3.69 4.02 -4.54
N HIS A 91 3.79 3.61 -3.29
CA HIS A 91 3.74 2.21 -2.90
C HIS A 91 2.56 1.97 -1.96
N TYR A 92 1.65 1.13 -2.39
CA TYR A 92 0.57 0.64 -1.54
C TYR A 92 1.06 -0.48 -0.61
N ALA A 93 0.48 -0.54 0.59
CA ALA A 93 0.60 -1.75 1.39
C ALA A 93 0.01 -2.95 0.61
N PRO A 94 0.56 -4.16 0.79
CA PRO A 94 -0.01 -5.35 0.15
C PRO A 94 -1.47 -5.57 0.57
N PRO A 95 -2.32 -6.05 -0.34
CA PRO A 95 -3.75 -6.15 -0.10
C PRO A 95 -4.12 -7.33 0.82
N GLN A 96 -5.28 -7.18 1.43
CA GLN A 96 -6.01 -8.24 2.10
C GLN A 96 -7.33 -8.47 1.37
N LEU A 97 -7.92 -9.65 1.59
CA LEU A 97 -9.31 -9.88 1.18
C LEU A 97 -10.23 -9.18 2.19
N VAL A 98 -11.00 -8.22 1.70
CA VAL A 98 -12.03 -7.52 2.45
C VAL A 98 -13.42 -7.94 1.98
N LYS A 99 -14.43 -7.81 2.82
CA LYS A 99 -15.77 -8.28 2.53
C LYS A 99 -16.81 -7.24 2.92
N MET A 100 -17.71 -6.94 1.98
CA MET A 100 -18.93 -6.19 2.22
C MET A 100 -20.12 -7.09 1.89
N PHE A 101 -20.93 -7.46 2.89
CA PHE A 101 -22.00 -8.46 2.75
C PHE A 101 -21.49 -9.79 2.16
N LYS A 102 -21.87 -10.09 0.92
CA LYS A 102 -21.48 -11.33 0.19
C LYS A 102 -20.39 -11.08 -0.84
N VAL A 103 -19.95 -9.83 -1.02
CA VAL A 103 -18.98 -9.46 -2.06
C VAL A 103 -17.59 -9.31 -1.46
N PHE A 104 -16.61 -9.95 -2.07
CA PHE A 104 -15.20 -9.80 -1.71
C PHE A 104 -14.50 -8.82 -2.65
N ALA A 105 -13.58 -8.08 -2.07
CA ALA A 105 -12.73 -7.12 -2.76
C ALA A 105 -11.30 -7.16 -2.19
N HIS A 106 -10.39 -6.46 -2.83
CA HIS A 106 -9.03 -6.27 -2.34
C HIS A 106 -8.93 -4.93 -1.61
N GLY A 107 -8.42 -4.92 -0.40
CA GLY A 107 -8.38 -3.72 0.42
C GLY A 107 -7.58 -3.87 1.70
N HIS A 108 -7.85 -2.98 2.66
CA HIS A 108 -7.14 -2.93 3.94
C HIS A 108 -8.13 -2.77 5.08
N LYS A 109 -7.89 -3.49 6.16
CA LYS A 109 -8.56 -3.38 7.46
C LYS A 109 -7.60 -2.74 8.47
N ASP A 110 -8.11 -2.42 9.65
CA ASP A 110 -7.35 -1.90 10.77
C ASP A 110 -6.46 -0.70 10.37
N GLU A 111 -5.15 -0.87 10.31
CA GLU A 111 -4.22 0.18 9.95
C GLU A 111 -3.41 -0.19 8.71
N SER A 112 -3.05 0.81 7.92
CA SER A 112 -2.12 0.65 6.79
C SER A 112 -1.34 1.93 6.57
N LEU A 113 -0.13 1.77 6.04
CA LEU A 113 0.73 2.85 5.58
C LEU A 113 0.91 2.73 4.07
N PHE A 114 0.74 3.84 3.33
CA PHE A 114 1.12 3.95 1.92
C PHE A 114 2.31 4.89 1.86
N ILE A 115 3.35 4.55 1.11
CA ILE A 115 4.57 5.35 1.06
C ILE A 115 4.68 6.05 -0.29
N PHE A 116 4.98 7.33 -0.24
CA PHE A 116 5.25 8.19 -1.38
C PHE A 116 6.71 8.60 -1.33
N ARG A 117 7.43 8.34 -2.41
CA ARG A 117 8.83 8.72 -2.56
C ARG A 117 8.96 9.98 -3.40
N PHE A 118 9.70 10.94 -2.89
CA PHE A 118 9.93 12.23 -3.54
C PHE A 118 11.40 12.41 -3.89
N ASP A 119 11.67 12.95 -5.08
CA ASP A 119 13.00 13.42 -5.48
C ASP A 119 13.14 14.90 -5.13
N VAL A 120 14.34 15.27 -4.68
CA VAL A 120 14.74 16.65 -4.42
C VAL A 120 15.51 17.19 -5.63
N LYS A 121 14.95 18.20 -6.31
CA LYS A 121 15.53 18.84 -7.50
C LYS A 121 16.01 20.27 -7.24
N ARG A 122 16.17 20.64 -5.97
CA ARG A 122 16.73 21.91 -5.51
C ARG A 122 17.76 21.68 -4.41
N LYS A 123 18.60 22.65 -4.17
CA LYS A 123 19.47 22.64 -2.99
C LYS A 123 18.61 22.90 -1.75
N LEU A 124 18.79 22.08 -0.72
CA LEU A 124 18.21 22.26 0.60
C LEU A 124 19.26 22.85 1.54
N GLN A 125 18.79 23.59 2.54
CA GLN A 125 19.64 24.16 3.59
C GLN A 125 19.11 23.75 4.97
N HIS A 126 20.01 23.65 5.93
CA HIS A 126 19.61 23.45 7.33
C HIS A 126 18.70 24.61 7.78
N GLY A 127 17.56 24.28 8.37
CA GLY A 127 16.54 25.25 8.78
C GLY A 127 15.45 25.50 7.72
N ASP A 128 15.58 24.94 6.49
CA ASP A 128 14.45 24.93 5.54
C ASP A 128 13.28 24.12 6.12
N GLU A 129 12.08 24.48 5.71
CA GLU A 129 10.85 23.73 5.96
C GLU A 129 10.22 23.31 4.63
N LEU A 130 9.90 22.02 4.51
CA LEU A 130 9.22 21.46 3.36
C LEU A 130 7.75 21.25 3.71
N SER A 131 6.88 22.17 3.27
CA SER A 131 5.43 22.09 3.53
C SER A 131 4.72 21.41 2.36
N PHE A 132 3.98 20.35 2.67
CA PHE A 132 3.19 19.57 1.73
C PHE A 132 1.72 19.69 2.07
N GLY A 133 0.91 19.84 1.04
CA GLY A 133 -0.53 19.66 1.12
C GLY A 133 -0.97 18.53 0.20
N ALA A 134 -2.05 17.85 0.54
CA ALA A 134 -2.64 16.83 -0.31
C ALA A 134 -4.15 16.76 -0.17
N LYS A 135 -4.86 16.61 -1.30
CA LYS A 135 -6.29 16.28 -1.31
C LYS A 135 -6.43 14.77 -1.32
N ALA A 136 -6.94 14.23 -0.21
CA ALA A 136 -7.18 12.81 -0.02
C ALA A 136 -8.62 12.46 -0.38
N SER A 137 -8.82 11.28 -0.97
CA SER A 137 -10.14 10.69 -1.16
C SER A 137 -10.08 9.18 -0.97
N TRP A 138 -11.10 8.62 -0.32
CA TRP A 138 -11.24 7.19 -0.12
C TRP A 138 -12.70 6.77 -0.03
N LEU A 139 -12.93 5.48 -0.19
CA LEU A 139 -14.21 4.85 0.06
C LEU A 139 -14.05 3.90 1.24
N ALA A 140 -14.76 4.15 2.34
CA ALA A 140 -14.81 3.27 3.50
C ALA A 140 -16.12 2.48 3.50
N CYS A 141 -16.03 1.14 3.65
CA CYS A 141 -17.21 0.28 3.61
C CYS A 141 -17.24 -0.70 4.77
N PHE A 142 -18.47 -0.98 5.25
CA PHE A 142 -18.82 -2.06 6.19
C PHE A 142 -20.18 -2.64 5.81
N THR A 143 -21.28 -2.17 6.41
CA THR A 143 -22.67 -2.43 6.00
C THR A 143 -23.18 -1.38 5.02
N THR A 144 -22.47 -0.30 4.86
CA THR A 144 -22.69 0.78 3.89
C THR A 144 -21.34 1.28 3.41
N CYS A 145 -21.33 2.07 2.34
CA CYS A 145 -20.13 2.71 1.82
C CYS A 145 -20.22 4.23 1.98
N LEU A 146 -19.19 4.82 2.55
CA LEU A 146 -19.05 6.25 2.81
C LEU A 146 -17.89 6.80 1.98
N PRO A 147 -18.15 7.52 0.88
CA PRO A 147 -17.13 8.28 0.20
C PRO A 147 -16.69 9.44 1.07
N SER A 148 -15.40 9.64 1.19
CA SER A 148 -14.81 10.68 2.05
C SER A 148 -13.73 11.45 1.29
N TYR A 149 -13.62 12.74 1.63
CA TYR A 149 -12.66 13.68 1.03
C TYR A 149 -12.11 14.55 2.15
N ASP A 150 -10.79 14.76 2.16
CA ASP A 150 -10.16 15.62 3.15
C ASP A 150 -8.88 16.26 2.61
N ASN A 151 -8.42 17.31 3.30
CA ASN A 151 -7.12 17.92 3.06
C ASN A 151 -6.17 17.45 4.16
N LEU A 152 -5.04 16.93 3.74
CA LEU A 152 -3.94 16.52 4.61
C LEU A 152 -2.76 17.45 4.39
N GLU A 153 -2.00 17.69 5.44
CA GLU A 153 -0.80 18.51 5.38
C GLU A 153 0.31 17.95 6.27
N ILE A 154 1.53 18.27 5.94
CA ILE A 154 2.71 17.99 6.77
C ILE A 154 3.80 19.01 6.45
N THR A 155 4.51 19.46 7.47
CA THR A 155 5.73 20.25 7.33
C THR A 155 6.92 19.45 7.87
N ILE A 156 7.93 19.26 7.04
CA ILE A 156 9.12 18.46 7.35
C ILE A 156 10.30 19.39 7.46
N PRO A 157 10.96 19.48 8.61
CA PRO A 157 12.16 20.31 8.77
C PRO A 157 13.37 19.68 8.07
N VAL A 158 14.23 20.54 7.51
CA VAL A 158 15.52 20.14 6.96
C VAL A 158 16.59 20.34 8.05
N GLN A 159 17.18 19.26 8.52
CA GLN A 159 18.14 19.27 9.62
C GLN A 159 19.38 18.45 9.27
N LYS A 160 20.55 18.84 9.83
CA LYS A 160 21.83 18.14 9.60
C LYS A 160 21.80 16.71 10.15
N ASP A 161 21.18 16.53 11.30
CA ASP A 161 21.05 15.23 11.94
C ASP A 161 19.67 14.63 11.62
N ALA A 162 19.65 13.39 11.13
CA ALA A 162 18.40 12.67 10.92
C ALA A 162 17.93 12.09 12.26
N GLU A 163 16.94 12.73 12.86
CA GLU A 163 16.26 12.16 14.01
C GLU A 163 15.16 11.22 13.53
N ILE A 164 15.24 9.97 13.97
CA ILE A 164 14.22 8.96 13.69
C ILE A 164 13.02 9.19 14.61
N ASP A 165 11.83 9.29 14.04
CA ASP A 165 10.60 9.31 14.84
C ASP A 165 10.22 7.89 15.26
N ASN A 166 10.51 7.54 16.52
CA ASN A 166 10.27 6.22 17.08
C ASN A 166 8.79 5.79 17.09
N ARG A 167 7.83 6.72 16.87
CA ARG A 167 6.41 6.39 16.74
C ARG A 167 6.09 5.81 15.36
N TRP A 168 6.75 6.36 14.31
CA TRP A 168 6.44 6.00 12.94
C TRP A 168 7.43 5.02 12.32
N HIS A 169 8.66 4.98 12.81
CA HIS A 169 9.69 4.03 12.36
C HIS A 169 9.19 2.56 12.32
N PRO A 170 8.45 2.03 13.31
CA PRO A 170 7.92 0.68 13.25
C PRO A 170 6.96 0.45 12.08
N TYR A 171 6.13 1.45 11.73
CA TYR A 171 5.21 1.37 10.59
C TYR A 171 5.93 1.34 9.24
N PHE A 172 6.98 2.17 9.09
CA PHE A 172 7.79 2.16 7.87
C PHE A 172 8.59 0.87 7.72
N ARG A 173 9.14 0.34 8.81
CA ARG A 173 9.83 -0.96 8.82
C ARG A 173 8.87 -2.09 8.45
N ASP A 174 7.73 -2.19 9.10
CA ASP A 174 6.69 -3.20 8.83
C ASP A 174 6.20 -3.13 7.38
N PHE A 175 6.04 -1.91 6.86
CA PHE A 175 5.69 -1.70 5.46
C PHE A 175 6.76 -2.29 4.52
N ARG A 176 8.05 -2.01 4.75
CA ARG A 176 9.15 -2.51 3.90
C ARG A 176 9.26 -4.03 3.96
N GLU A 177 9.14 -4.61 5.15
CA GLU A 177 9.20 -6.06 5.36
C GLU A 177 8.06 -6.81 4.65
N LYS A 178 6.89 -6.20 4.55
CA LYS A 178 5.71 -6.79 3.89
C LYS A 178 5.64 -6.55 2.39
N GLN A 179 6.53 -5.72 1.83
CA GLN A 179 6.45 -5.39 0.41
C GLN A 179 6.61 -6.64 -0.48
N PRO A 180 5.84 -6.68 -1.59
CA PRO A 180 6.01 -7.74 -2.57
C PRO A 180 7.39 -7.67 -3.21
N VAL A 181 8.02 -8.83 -3.38
CA VAL A 181 9.32 -8.96 -4.04
C VAL A 181 9.20 -9.69 -5.37
N SER A 182 10.20 -9.54 -6.22
CA SER A 182 10.32 -10.38 -7.42
C SER A 182 10.65 -11.82 -7.00
N PRO A 183 10.07 -12.84 -7.67
CA PRO A 183 10.45 -14.22 -7.45
C PRO A 183 11.94 -14.46 -7.78
N PRO A 184 12.53 -15.59 -7.34
CA PRO A 184 13.89 -15.97 -7.72
C PRO A 184 14.10 -16.01 -9.23
N SER A 185 15.32 -15.76 -9.68
CA SER A 185 15.69 -15.83 -11.10
C SER A 185 15.23 -17.13 -11.75
N GLY A 186 14.66 -17.04 -12.95
CA GLY A 186 14.13 -18.19 -13.69
C GLY A 186 12.80 -18.77 -13.16
N TRP A 187 12.23 -18.24 -12.06
CA TRP A 187 10.95 -18.73 -11.57
C TRP A 187 9.80 -18.33 -12.51
N LEU A 188 9.73 -17.07 -12.92
CA LEU A 188 8.69 -16.57 -13.83
C LEU A 188 8.75 -17.24 -15.22
N SER A 189 9.93 -17.56 -15.73
CA SER A 189 10.07 -18.26 -17.02
C SER A 189 9.52 -19.69 -17.01
N ARG A 190 9.31 -20.27 -15.83
CA ARG A 190 8.67 -21.57 -15.65
C ARG A 190 7.15 -21.47 -15.46
N CYS A 191 6.62 -20.25 -15.30
CA CYS A 191 5.19 -20.01 -15.19
C CYS A 191 4.52 -20.01 -16.56
N ASN A 192 3.21 -20.26 -16.54
CA ASN A 192 2.35 -20.19 -17.72
C ASN A 192 1.00 -19.57 -17.32
N ALA A 193 0.45 -18.74 -18.17
CA ALA A 193 -0.89 -18.18 -18.01
C ALA A 193 -1.64 -18.29 -19.35
N GLU A 194 -2.77 -18.96 -19.38
CA GLU A 194 -3.59 -19.14 -20.57
C GLU A 194 -5.05 -18.76 -20.31
N ILE A 195 -5.73 -18.21 -21.32
CA ILE A 195 -7.15 -17.88 -21.23
C ILE A 195 -7.97 -19.02 -21.80
N LEU A 196 -8.90 -19.55 -21.00
CA LEU A 196 -9.84 -20.58 -21.41
C LEU A 196 -11.27 -20.05 -21.38
N LYS A 197 -12.03 -20.38 -22.42
CA LYS A 197 -13.49 -20.11 -22.51
C LYS A 197 -14.27 -21.34 -22.11
N GLU A 198 -15.28 -21.17 -21.29
CA GLU A 198 -16.19 -22.25 -20.95
C GLU A 198 -17.07 -22.64 -22.16
N LYS A 199 -17.23 -23.97 -22.43
CA LYS A 199 -17.91 -24.46 -23.61
C LYS A 199 -19.39 -24.08 -23.70
N LYS A 200 -20.06 -23.72 -22.61
CA LYS A 200 -21.50 -23.42 -22.51
C LYS A 200 -21.81 -22.05 -21.88
N GLY A 201 -20.84 -21.23 -21.60
CA GLY A 201 -21.04 -20.05 -20.81
C GLY A 201 -20.34 -18.81 -21.35
N GLU A 202 -20.78 -17.68 -20.85
CA GLU A 202 -20.18 -16.37 -21.09
C GLU A 202 -18.92 -16.14 -20.24
N LYS A 203 -18.46 -17.19 -19.50
CA LYS A 203 -17.35 -17.07 -18.57
C LYS A 203 -16.03 -17.42 -19.20
N GLU A 204 -15.07 -16.58 -18.93
CA GLU A 204 -13.68 -16.81 -19.29
C GLU A 204 -12.84 -16.92 -18.03
N PHE A 205 -11.82 -17.76 -18.08
CA PHE A 205 -10.90 -18.01 -16.96
C PHE A 205 -9.47 -17.82 -17.43
N VAL A 206 -8.62 -17.29 -16.55
CA VAL A 206 -7.18 -17.42 -16.68
C VAL A 206 -6.70 -18.58 -15.82
N ILE A 207 -5.99 -19.50 -16.44
CA ILE A 207 -5.33 -20.63 -15.77
C ILE A 207 -3.89 -20.26 -15.57
N PHE A 208 -3.52 -19.98 -14.34
CA PHE A 208 -2.16 -19.64 -13.97
C PHE A 208 -1.46 -20.85 -13.35
N ARG A 209 -0.31 -21.24 -13.93
CA ARG A 209 0.51 -22.35 -13.45
C ARG A 209 1.89 -21.84 -13.07
N PHE A 210 2.37 -22.26 -11.89
CA PHE A 210 3.67 -21.88 -11.37
C PHE A 210 4.39 -23.09 -10.73
N PRO A 211 5.74 -23.09 -10.71
CA PRO A 211 6.51 -24.21 -10.20
C PRO A 211 6.28 -24.42 -8.71
N TRP A 212 6.23 -25.71 -8.31
CA TRP A 212 6.12 -26.13 -6.92
C TRP A 212 7.17 -27.19 -6.64
N ASP A 213 8.20 -26.84 -5.88
CA ASP A 213 9.35 -27.70 -5.60
C ASP A 213 9.32 -28.20 -4.14
N GLU A 214 8.21 -28.07 -3.41
CA GLU A 214 8.06 -28.45 -2.01
C GLU A 214 7.20 -29.71 -1.85
N ASN A 215 7.53 -30.50 -0.81
CA ASN A 215 6.72 -31.62 -0.38
C ASN A 215 5.63 -31.17 0.62
N GLY A 216 4.58 -31.98 0.76
CA GLY A 216 3.51 -31.69 1.72
C GLY A 216 2.25 -31.04 1.11
N PRO A 217 1.26 -30.65 1.93
CA PRO A 217 0.04 -30.02 1.47
C PRO A 217 0.30 -28.62 0.91
N LEU A 218 -0.57 -28.16 -0.01
CA LEU A 218 -0.50 -26.79 -0.50
C LEU A 218 -0.94 -25.82 0.60
N PRO A 219 -0.18 -24.74 0.84
CA PRO A 219 -0.67 -23.63 1.64
C PRO A 219 -1.80 -22.89 0.90
N LEU A 220 -2.46 -21.98 1.59
CA LEU A 220 -3.40 -21.08 0.94
C LEU A 220 -2.64 -20.14 0.00
N PHE A 221 -2.98 -20.16 -1.28
CA PHE A 221 -2.56 -19.19 -2.26
C PHE A 221 -3.72 -18.27 -2.64
N ARG A 222 -3.40 -17.03 -2.99
CA ARG A 222 -4.31 -16.09 -3.61
C ARG A 222 -3.58 -15.17 -4.57
N PHE A 223 -4.17 -14.99 -5.74
CA PHE A 223 -3.70 -14.02 -6.70
C PHE A 223 -4.52 -12.73 -6.59
N PHE A 224 -3.85 -11.60 -6.44
CA PHE A 224 -4.45 -10.26 -6.45
C PHE A 224 -4.08 -9.60 -7.78
N GLY A 225 -5.02 -9.62 -8.73
CA GLY A 225 -4.77 -9.10 -10.07
C GLY A 225 -4.80 -7.59 -10.14
N TYR A 226 -3.90 -7.01 -10.94
CA TYR A 226 -3.97 -5.60 -11.30
C TYR A 226 -5.00 -5.35 -12.41
N GLY A 227 -5.44 -4.08 -12.55
CA GLY A 227 -6.29 -3.65 -13.65
C GLY A 227 -7.69 -4.28 -13.66
N ARG A 228 -8.18 -4.75 -12.51
CA ARG A 228 -9.46 -5.49 -12.42
C ARG A 228 -9.54 -6.71 -13.36
N PHE A 229 -8.40 -7.32 -13.65
CA PHE A 229 -8.33 -8.40 -14.64
C PHE A 229 -9.07 -9.67 -14.23
N ILE A 230 -8.98 -10.03 -12.94
CA ILE A 230 -9.68 -11.19 -12.37
C ILE A 230 -10.77 -10.76 -11.41
N ARG A 231 -11.79 -11.60 -11.25
CA ARG A 231 -12.85 -11.39 -10.29
C ARG A 231 -12.36 -11.62 -8.84
N SER A 232 -12.53 -10.61 -8.00
CA SER A 232 -12.17 -10.70 -6.58
C SER A 232 -13.17 -11.50 -5.75
N ASN A 233 -14.43 -11.56 -6.23
CA ASN A 233 -15.53 -12.21 -5.52
C ASN A 233 -15.62 -13.73 -5.75
N ILE A 234 -14.74 -14.29 -6.55
CA ILE A 234 -14.68 -15.74 -6.82
C ILE A 234 -13.53 -16.36 -6.04
N PHE A 235 -13.82 -17.50 -5.40
CA PHE A 235 -12.79 -18.24 -4.69
C PHE A 235 -11.80 -18.87 -5.66
N GLN A 236 -10.54 -18.74 -5.35
CA GLN A 236 -9.43 -19.35 -6.07
C GLN A 236 -9.05 -20.62 -5.34
N ILE A 237 -9.10 -21.76 -6.03
CA ILE A 237 -8.76 -23.06 -5.47
C ILE A 237 -7.48 -23.57 -6.15
N PRO A 238 -6.32 -23.46 -5.51
CA PRO A 238 -5.09 -24.00 -6.05
C PRO A 238 -5.10 -25.54 -6.00
N LYS A 239 -4.56 -26.17 -7.02
CA LYS A 239 -4.36 -27.63 -7.06
C LYS A 239 -2.96 -27.99 -7.54
N LYS A 240 -2.40 -29.09 -7.04
CA LYS A 240 -1.18 -29.66 -7.58
C LYS A 240 -1.47 -30.37 -8.89
N ILE A 241 -0.57 -30.17 -9.85
CA ILE A 241 -0.56 -30.88 -11.12
C ILE A 241 0.86 -31.36 -11.41
N PHE A 242 1.00 -32.41 -12.20
CA PHE A 242 2.27 -32.88 -12.70
C PHE A 242 2.35 -32.64 -14.21
N LYS A 243 3.47 -32.05 -14.66
CA LYS A 243 3.76 -31.99 -16.11
C LYS A 243 4.26 -33.34 -16.60
N GLN A 244 4.19 -33.57 -17.93
CA GLN A 244 4.66 -34.81 -18.57
C GLN A 244 6.12 -35.14 -18.25
N ASN A 245 6.95 -34.14 -17.93
CA ASN A 245 8.35 -34.30 -17.51
C ASN A 245 8.53 -34.61 -16.01
N GLY A 246 7.46 -34.93 -15.29
CA GLY A 246 7.46 -35.22 -13.83
C GLY A 246 7.61 -33.99 -12.92
N LYS A 247 7.74 -32.77 -13.48
CA LYS A 247 7.85 -31.55 -12.65
C LYS A 247 6.49 -31.17 -12.05
N GLN A 248 6.50 -30.93 -10.76
CA GLN A 248 5.33 -30.53 -10.01
C GLN A 248 5.03 -29.04 -10.20
N MET A 249 3.77 -28.70 -10.39
CA MET A 249 3.26 -27.34 -10.55
C MET A 249 2.04 -27.13 -9.65
N VAL A 250 1.76 -25.88 -9.33
CA VAL A 250 0.46 -25.45 -8.82
C VAL A 250 -0.31 -24.78 -9.94
N GLU A 251 -1.55 -25.16 -10.10
CA GLU A 251 -2.50 -24.54 -11.03
C GLU A 251 -3.56 -23.79 -10.22
N VAL A 252 -3.84 -22.54 -10.61
CA VAL A 252 -4.90 -21.70 -10.06
C VAL A 252 -5.79 -21.23 -11.21
N SER A 253 -7.07 -21.59 -11.15
CA SER A 253 -8.09 -21.10 -12.08
C SER A 253 -8.77 -19.87 -11.50
N MET A 254 -8.84 -18.78 -12.27
CA MET A 254 -9.39 -17.51 -11.86
C MET A 254 -10.35 -16.98 -12.93
N GLU A 255 -11.60 -16.70 -12.56
CA GLU A 255 -12.59 -16.13 -13.46
C GLU A 255 -12.19 -14.72 -13.84
N LEU A 256 -12.23 -14.39 -15.13
CA LEU A 256 -11.91 -13.06 -15.64
C LEU A 256 -13.03 -12.07 -15.33
N SER A 257 -12.67 -10.83 -15.04
CA SER A 257 -13.63 -9.77 -14.76
C SER A 257 -14.23 -9.23 -16.06
N TYR A 258 -15.51 -8.87 -16.02
CA TYR A 258 -16.17 -8.13 -17.11
C TYR A 258 -15.60 -6.70 -17.30
N TRP A 259 -14.93 -6.18 -16.28
CA TRP A 259 -14.33 -4.83 -16.27
C TRP A 259 -12.86 -4.80 -16.68
N ARG A 260 -12.30 -5.98 -17.08
CA ARG A 260 -10.92 -6.05 -17.52
C ARG A 260 -10.69 -5.30 -18.83
N ASP A 261 -9.48 -4.87 -19.05
CA ASP A 261 -9.02 -4.48 -20.37
C ASP A 261 -8.94 -5.75 -21.25
N PRO A 262 -9.74 -5.84 -22.35
CA PRO A 262 -9.72 -7.01 -23.23
C PRO A 262 -8.39 -7.16 -23.98
N ASP A 263 -7.63 -6.08 -24.15
CA ASP A 263 -6.35 -6.07 -24.84
C ASP A 263 -5.14 -6.38 -23.94
N GLN A 264 -5.37 -6.65 -22.67
CA GLN A 264 -4.31 -7.01 -21.74
C GLN A 264 -3.58 -8.28 -22.20
N LYS A 265 -2.27 -8.18 -22.40
CA LYS A 265 -1.41 -9.28 -22.92
C LYS A 265 -0.66 -10.03 -21.83
N GLU A 266 -0.78 -9.62 -20.59
CA GLU A 266 -0.04 -10.18 -19.47
C GLU A 266 -0.92 -10.35 -18.24
N LEU A 267 -0.76 -11.48 -17.55
CA LEU A 267 -1.28 -11.64 -16.20
C LEU A 267 -0.36 -10.89 -15.24
N LYS A 268 -0.86 -9.78 -14.68
CA LYS A 268 -0.12 -8.95 -13.71
C LYS A 268 -0.81 -8.96 -12.36
N GLY A 269 -0.03 -9.12 -11.28
CA GLY A 269 -0.58 -9.07 -9.93
C GLY A 269 0.40 -9.52 -8.86
N LEU A 270 -0.15 -9.76 -7.69
CA LEU A 270 0.57 -10.27 -6.54
C LEU A 270 0.10 -11.70 -6.22
N LEU A 271 1.03 -12.63 -6.16
CA LEU A 271 0.75 -13.99 -5.69
C LEU A 271 1.06 -14.08 -4.20
N TYR A 272 0.01 -14.17 -3.40
CA TYR A 272 0.08 -14.35 -1.95
C TYR A 272 0.22 -15.83 -1.59
N ARG A 273 1.06 -16.11 -0.60
CA ARG A 273 1.23 -17.40 0.05
C ARG A 273 1.10 -17.22 1.57
N ALA A 274 0.21 -17.97 2.21
CA ALA A 274 -0.16 -17.74 3.60
C ALA A 274 0.96 -17.98 4.61
N ASP A 275 1.80 -18.99 4.38
CA ASP A 275 2.95 -19.35 5.22
C ASP A 275 4.26 -18.63 4.81
N GLY A 276 4.19 -17.75 3.79
CA GLY A 276 5.33 -17.01 3.26
C GLY A 276 6.14 -17.79 2.23
N TRP A 277 6.92 -17.06 1.43
CA TRP A 277 7.81 -17.65 0.43
C TRP A 277 9.17 -17.93 1.07
N PRO A 278 9.66 -19.18 1.09
CA PRO A 278 10.86 -19.57 1.84
C PRO A 278 12.11 -18.77 1.46
N SER A 279 12.23 -18.39 0.19
CA SER A 279 13.41 -17.69 -0.35
C SER A 279 13.39 -16.18 -0.15
N ALA A 280 12.29 -15.59 0.38
CA ALA A 280 12.09 -14.15 0.28
C ALA A 280 11.67 -13.45 1.58
N GLY A 281 11.33 -14.20 2.63
CA GLY A 281 10.84 -13.62 3.89
C GLY A 281 9.52 -12.84 3.78
N THR A 282 8.92 -12.78 2.58
CA THR A 282 7.64 -12.11 2.32
C THR A 282 6.54 -13.11 1.99
N ARG A 283 5.29 -12.66 2.08
CA ARG A 283 4.12 -13.42 1.63
C ARG A 283 3.71 -13.16 0.20
N PHE A 284 4.34 -12.22 -0.49
CA PHE A 284 3.90 -11.78 -1.81
C PHE A 284 5.01 -11.80 -2.84
N TYR A 285 4.77 -12.50 -3.96
CA TYR A 285 5.56 -12.35 -5.17
C TYR A 285 4.89 -11.42 -6.17
N LYS A 286 5.68 -10.53 -6.80
CA LYS A 286 5.25 -9.77 -7.99
C LYS A 286 5.26 -10.71 -9.19
N VAL A 287 4.12 -10.85 -9.85
CA VAL A 287 3.96 -11.73 -11.01
C VAL A 287 3.63 -10.88 -12.23
N THR A 288 4.37 -11.10 -13.31
CA THR A 288 4.06 -10.62 -14.66
C THR A 288 4.40 -11.74 -15.62
N VAL A 289 3.40 -12.33 -16.27
CA VAL A 289 3.52 -13.48 -17.15
C VAL A 289 2.71 -13.22 -18.43
N PRO A 290 3.26 -13.44 -19.62
CA PRO A 290 2.50 -13.33 -20.88
C PRO A 290 1.27 -14.25 -20.87
N LEU A 291 0.15 -13.75 -21.42
CA LEU A 291 -1.07 -14.53 -21.69
C LEU A 291 -0.94 -15.25 -23.03
N GLN A 292 -1.33 -16.55 -23.03
CA GLN A 292 -1.37 -17.43 -24.20
C GLN A 292 -2.79 -17.71 -24.62
#